data_671fc80bcf64222045a59de0cb31389d
#
_entry.id   671fc80bcf64222045a59de0cb31389d
#
_cell.length_a   1.000
_cell.length_b   1.000
_cell.length_c   1.000
_cell.angle_alpha   90.00
_cell.angle_beta   90.00
_cell.angle_gamma   90.00
#
_symmetry.space_group_name_H-M   'P 1'
#
loop_
_entity.id
_entity.type
_entity.pdbx_description
1 polymer ?
#
loop_
_entity_poly.entity_id
_entity_poly.type
_entity_poly.pdbx_seq_one_letter_code
_entity_poly.pdbx_strand_id
1 'polypeptide(L)'
;FVLISALIGVFSALDLVLFYLFWEAILIPTYLLISLWGGPQRDHAALKFILYTLAGSALLLVVVIAFRVEGGSFSIPALMNQSFSVNFQQWTFLIMALAFAVKVPLFPFHTWLPAAYGQAPIAGSIILSAVMAKMGAYGFLRLGLPLAPEAAHFFAPLIIAMSVCSILYGGLLAFAQSNLKKIIAYSSLGHMGFVILGIFLFNINGVQGAVIQMVNHGITTGALFAMVGILYQRSGSHEISGNLGLGKFVPAFMGFWGLFAFAGFAFPGTNNFVGEFLILVGAFERNLWLGAVVVPGALLAAAYMLRPTQKMTWGEPSNATKWRDMSGREWACLLPMAFLVLYLGLAPTLCLKVMNPSLKHLIVAFQSRVSVTLSIDKNLFSPVNNAESLNGKSTGGSQP
;
A
#
# COMPACT_ATOMS: atom_id res chain seq x y z
N PHE A 1 3.47 -23.29 1.18
CA PHE A 1 3.71 -23.22 2.64
C PHE A 1 4.89 -22.30 2.97
N VAL A 2 6.09 -22.48 2.41
CA VAL A 2 7.27 -21.63 2.69
C VAL A 2 6.95 -20.14 2.50
N LEU A 3 6.28 -19.77 1.40
CA LEU A 3 5.88 -18.39 1.13
C LEU A 3 4.92 -17.82 2.20
N ILE A 4 3.93 -18.62 2.63
CA ILE A 4 2.97 -18.20 3.67
C ILE A 4 3.68 -18.04 5.01
N SER A 5 4.54 -18.98 5.40
CA SER A 5 5.32 -18.90 6.64
C SER A 5 6.24 -17.66 6.64
N ALA A 6 6.90 -17.36 5.53
CA ALA A 6 7.74 -16.19 5.39
C ALA A 6 6.93 -14.88 5.48
N LEU A 7 5.75 -14.82 4.87
CA LEU A 7 4.84 -13.68 4.99
C LEU A 7 4.40 -13.44 6.45
N ILE A 8 4.00 -14.50 7.16
CA ILE A 8 3.65 -14.41 8.60
C ILE A 8 4.85 -13.90 9.39
N GLY A 9 6.06 -14.43 9.11
CA GLY A 9 7.30 -14.01 9.75
C GLY A 9 7.58 -12.52 9.61
N VAL A 10 7.40 -11.92 8.43
CA VAL A 10 7.59 -10.48 8.22
C VAL A 10 6.66 -9.65 9.11
N PHE A 11 5.36 -9.99 9.17
CA PHE A 11 4.39 -9.21 9.95
C PHE A 11 4.50 -9.41 11.46
N SER A 12 5.12 -10.52 11.93
CA SER A 12 5.27 -10.83 13.34
C SER A 12 6.67 -10.59 13.92
N ALA A 13 7.66 -10.26 13.08
CA ALA A 13 9.02 -10.02 13.51
C ALA A 13 9.14 -8.82 14.47
N LEU A 14 9.82 -9.03 15.61
CA LEU A 14 10.20 -8.00 16.58
C LEU A 14 11.69 -7.68 16.54
N ASP A 15 12.41 -8.28 15.60
CA ASP A 15 13.85 -8.14 15.39
C ASP A 15 14.11 -7.80 13.93
N LEU A 16 15.04 -6.87 13.66
CA LEU A 16 15.36 -6.39 12.31
C LEU A 16 15.96 -7.49 11.42
N VAL A 17 16.77 -8.39 12.00
CA VAL A 17 17.36 -9.49 11.23
C VAL A 17 16.30 -10.51 10.86
N LEU A 18 15.42 -10.86 11.80
CA LEU A 18 14.30 -11.75 11.51
C LEU A 18 13.34 -11.15 10.48
N PHE A 19 13.04 -9.85 10.60
CA PHE A 19 12.25 -9.13 9.60
C PHE A 19 12.90 -9.26 8.21
N TYR A 20 14.20 -8.98 8.12
CA TYR A 20 14.96 -9.05 6.88
C TYR A 20 15.03 -10.48 6.31
N LEU A 21 15.31 -11.48 7.14
CA LEU A 21 15.39 -12.88 6.70
C LEU A 21 14.06 -13.37 6.12
N PHE A 22 12.94 -13.07 6.78
CA PHE A 22 11.62 -13.42 6.25
C PHE A 22 11.26 -12.60 5.01
N TRP A 23 11.67 -11.34 4.94
CA TRP A 23 11.52 -10.49 3.76
C TRP A 23 12.23 -11.07 2.52
N GLU A 24 13.44 -11.59 2.68
CA GLU A 24 14.20 -12.28 1.64
C GLU A 24 13.64 -13.67 1.31
N ALA A 25 13.23 -14.42 2.31
CA ALA A 25 12.73 -15.78 2.13
C ALA A 25 11.50 -15.86 1.20
N ILE A 26 10.79 -14.76 1.00
CA ILE A 26 9.66 -14.65 0.08
C ILE A 26 10.10 -14.65 -1.38
N LEU A 27 11.31 -14.19 -1.69
CA LEU A 27 11.75 -13.95 -3.06
C LEU A 27 11.86 -15.26 -3.86
N ILE A 28 12.52 -16.26 -3.29
CA ILE A 28 12.77 -17.54 -4.00
C ILE A 28 11.45 -18.27 -4.34
N PRO A 29 10.53 -18.53 -3.39
CA PRO A 29 9.27 -19.18 -3.71
C PRO A 29 8.43 -18.41 -4.73
N THR A 30 8.44 -17.06 -4.65
CA THR A 30 7.69 -16.22 -5.58
C THR A 30 8.29 -16.29 -7.00
N TYR A 31 9.62 -16.20 -7.10
CA TYR A 31 10.33 -16.38 -8.37
C TYR A 31 9.98 -17.73 -9.01
N LEU A 32 10.06 -18.83 -8.24
CA LEU A 32 9.74 -20.17 -8.71
C LEU A 32 8.27 -20.29 -9.14
N LEU A 33 7.33 -19.69 -8.39
CA LEU A 33 5.92 -19.66 -8.77
C LEU A 33 5.71 -18.97 -10.13
N ILE A 34 6.40 -17.87 -10.40
CA ILE A 34 6.27 -17.17 -11.67
C ILE A 34 6.99 -17.93 -12.80
N SER A 35 8.23 -18.37 -12.58
CA SER A 35 9.08 -18.97 -13.63
C SER A 35 8.63 -20.36 -14.05
N LEU A 36 8.12 -21.19 -13.13
CA LEU A 36 7.74 -22.57 -13.43
C LEU A 36 6.28 -22.70 -13.92
N TRP A 37 5.36 -21.95 -13.31
CA TRP A 37 3.91 -22.06 -13.58
C TRP A 37 3.29 -20.82 -14.20
N GLY A 38 4.09 -19.84 -14.60
CA GLY A 38 3.62 -18.61 -15.23
C GLY A 38 3.23 -18.78 -16.70
N GLY A 39 2.74 -17.67 -17.27
CA GLY A 39 2.31 -17.55 -18.66
C GLY A 39 3.48 -17.52 -19.67
N PRO A 40 3.20 -17.17 -20.93
CA PRO A 40 4.20 -17.25 -22.02
C PRO A 40 5.46 -16.39 -21.81
N GLN A 41 5.35 -15.25 -21.09
CA GLN A 41 6.47 -14.34 -20.81
C GLN A 41 6.98 -14.46 -19.36
N ARG A 42 6.79 -15.63 -18.74
CA ARG A 42 7.11 -15.88 -17.33
C ARG A 42 8.57 -15.65 -16.96
N ASP A 43 9.51 -16.01 -17.83
CA ASP A 43 10.95 -15.88 -17.53
C ASP A 43 11.37 -14.41 -17.42
N HIS A 44 10.91 -13.57 -18.36
CA HIS A 44 11.13 -12.13 -18.30
C HIS A 44 10.45 -11.51 -17.07
N ALA A 45 9.22 -11.91 -16.75
CA ALA A 45 8.49 -11.41 -15.59
C ALA A 45 9.14 -11.83 -14.27
N ALA A 46 9.60 -13.08 -14.16
CA ALA A 46 10.28 -13.61 -13.00
C ALA A 46 11.65 -12.92 -12.77
N LEU A 47 12.43 -12.76 -13.86
CA LEU A 47 13.72 -12.05 -13.79
C LEU A 47 13.53 -10.58 -13.40
N LYS A 48 12.57 -9.90 -14.00
CA LYS A 48 12.25 -8.50 -13.66
C LYS A 48 11.83 -8.38 -12.19
N PHE A 49 10.96 -9.27 -11.71
CA PHE A 49 10.53 -9.32 -10.31
C PHE A 49 11.72 -9.47 -9.36
N ILE A 50 12.58 -10.50 -9.58
CA ILE A 50 13.67 -10.77 -8.65
C ILE A 50 14.73 -9.65 -8.65
N LEU A 51 15.09 -9.09 -9.81
CA LEU A 51 16.07 -8.02 -9.90
C LEU A 51 15.60 -6.75 -9.17
N TYR A 52 14.33 -6.34 -9.37
CA TYR A 52 13.78 -5.19 -8.67
C TYR A 52 13.73 -5.39 -7.16
N THR A 53 13.21 -6.54 -6.73
CA THR A 53 13.02 -6.81 -5.31
C THR A 53 14.32 -7.08 -4.59
N LEU A 54 15.28 -7.76 -5.22
CA LEU A 54 16.61 -8.00 -4.65
C LEU A 54 17.42 -6.70 -4.52
N ALA A 55 17.37 -5.81 -5.53
CA ALA A 55 18.02 -4.51 -5.43
C ALA A 55 17.46 -3.68 -4.27
N GLY A 56 16.14 -3.66 -4.09
CA GLY A 56 15.52 -2.98 -2.95
C GLY A 56 15.89 -3.62 -1.60
N SER A 57 15.93 -4.94 -1.52
CA SER A 57 16.22 -5.63 -0.27
C SER A 57 17.70 -5.59 0.13
N ALA A 58 18.63 -5.56 -0.83
CA ALA A 58 20.04 -5.33 -0.54
C ALA A 58 20.29 -3.97 0.15
N LEU A 59 19.54 -2.94 -0.27
CA LEU A 59 19.55 -1.65 0.39
C LEU A 59 19.02 -1.73 1.83
N LEU A 60 17.96 -2.50 2.06
CA LEU A 60 17.39 -2.69 3.39
C LEU A 60 18.39 -3.38 4.34
N LEU A 61 19.21 -4.30 3.85
CA LEU A 61 20.27 -4.94 4.65
C LEU A 61 21.27 -3.92 5.19
N VAL A 62 21.68 -2.95 4.38
CA VAL A 62 22.59 -1.88 4.82
C VAL A 62 21.98 -1.12 6.00
N VAL A 63 20.67 -0.83 5.94
CA VAL A 63 19.98 -0.14 7.04
C VAL A 63 19.89 -1.01 8.30
N VAL A 64 19.64 -2.31 8.17
CA VAL A 64 19.61 -3.25 9.30
C VAL A 64 20.95 -3.27 10.03
N ILE A 65 22.06 -3.32 9.28
CA ILE A 65 23.43 -3.28 9.83
C ILE A 65 23.69 -1.91 10.49
N ALA A 66 23.28 -0.82 9.85
CA ALA A 66 23.47 0.53 10.36
C ALA A 66 22.80 0.73 11.72
N PHE A 67 21.52 0.30 11.86
CA PHE A 67 20.83 0.36 13.15
C PHE A 67 21.48 -0.51 14.22
N ARG A 68 22.11 -1.63 13.85
CA ARG A 68 22.88 -2.45 14.80
C ARG A 68 24.12 -1.72 15.29
N VAL A 69 24.85 -1.08 14.38
CA VAL A 69 26.11 -0.37 14.71
C VAL A 69 25.81 0.84 15.60
N GLU A 70 24.83 1.66 15.24
CA GLU A 70 24.49 2.89 15.95
C GLU A 70 23.66 2.63 17.22
N GLY A 71 22.67 1.73 17.13
CA GLY A 71 21.73 1.46 18.22
C GLY A 71 22.10 0.30 19.12
N GLY A 72 23.19 -0.43 18.83
CA GLY A 72 23.66 -1.54 19.68
C GLY A 72 22.77 -2.78 19.72
N SER A 73 21.62 -2.81 19.03
CA SER A 73 20.62 -3.88 19.09
C SER A 73 19.96 -4.11 17.72
N PHE A 74 19.43 -5.33 17.50
CA PHE A 74 18.50 -5.61 16.40
C PHE A 74 17.03 -5.57 16.85
N SER A 75 16.75 -5.52 18.16
CA SER A 75 15.39 -5.49 18.68
C SER A 75 14.67 -4.22 18.28
N ILE A 76 13.60 -4.35 17.48
CA ILE A 76 12.79 -3.21 17.02
C ILE A 76 12.24 -2.42 18.22
N PRO A 77 11.65 -3.01 19.28
CA PRO A 77 11.19 -2.26 20.44
C PRO A 77 12.30 -1.51 21.18
N ALA A 78 13.51 -2.09 21.27
CA ALA A 78 14.65 -1.41 21.90
C ALA A 78 15.12 -0.20 21.07
N LEU A 79 15.20 -0.32 19.75
CA LEU A 79 15.57 0.76 18.84
C LEU A 79 14.53 1.89 18.82
N MET A 80 13.24 1.56 18.92
CA MET A 80 12.16 2.54 18.99
C MET A 80 12.24 3.47 20.21
N ASN A 81 12.90 3.04 21.28
CA ASN A 81 13.10 3.86 22.51
C ASN A 81 14.37 4.71 22.45
N GLN A 82 15.14 4.64 21.37
CA GLN A 82 16.35 5.42 21.19
C GLN A 82 16.09 6.66 20.32
N SER A 83 16.95 7.66 20.45
CA SER A 83 16.99 8.84 19.59
C SER A 83 18.25 8.77 18.74
N PHE A 84 18.07 8.86 17.43
CA PHE A 84 19.17 8.87 16.46
C PHE A 84 19.39 10.29 15.93
N SER A 85 20.62 10.60 15.55
CA SER A 85 20.93 11.91 14.95
C SER A 85 20.14 12.14 13.66
N VAL A 86 19.80 13.39 13.35
CA VAL A 86 19.03 13.77 12.16
C VAL A 86 19.70 13.24 10.89
N ASN A 87 21.01 13.37 10.77
CA ASN A 87 21.76 12.88 9.61
C ASN A 87 21.64 11.35 9.47
N PHE A 88 21.73 10.61 10.59
CA PHE A 88 21.55 9.15 10.56
C PHE A 88 20.15 8.79 10.13
N GLN A 89 19.14 9.45 10.66
CA GLN A 89 17.74 9.22 10.25
C GLN A 89 17.53 9.53 8.76
N GLN A 90 18.07 10.61 8.22
CA GLN A 90 17.86 11.03 6.84
C GLN A 90 18.35 9.98 5.83
N TRP A 91 19.59 9.52 5.93
CA TRP A 91 20.09 8.56 4.97
C TRP A 91 19.51 7.15 5.18
N THR A 92 19.28 6.71 6.43
CA THR A 92 18.66 5.41 6.70
C THR A 92 17.20 5.38 6.25
N PHE A 93 16.44 6.45 6.49
CA PHE A 93 15.07 6.57 6.01
C PHE A 93 15.00 6.58 4.49
N LEU A 94 15.85 7.34 3.82
CA LEU A 94 15.86 7.40 2.35
C LEU A 94 16.10 6.03 1.73
N ILE A 95 17.05 5.27 2.28
CA ILE A 95 17.34 3.91 1.82
C ILE A 95 16.17 2.95 2.14
N MET A 96 15.61 3.00 3.34
CA MET A 96 14.39 2.22 3.69
C MET A 96 13.23 2.59 2.77
N ALA A 97 13.01 3.88 2.53
CA ALA A 97 11.92 4.36 1.69
C ALA A 97 12.05 3.84 0.26
N LEU A 98 13.27 3.80 -0.29
CA LEU A 98 13.52 3.23 -1.61
C LEU A 98 13.21 1.72 -1.63
N ALA A 99 13.69 0.97 -0.64
CA ALA A 99 13.40 -0.47 -0.53
C ALA A 99 11.89 -0.76 -0.42
N PHE A 100 11.19 0.02 0.40
CA PHE A 100 9.75 -0.11 0.58
C PHE A 100 8.96 0.36 -0.64
N ALA A 101 9.39 1.44 -1.32
CA ALA A 101 8.78 1.92 -2.55
C ALA A 101 8.87 0.91 -3.71
N VAL A 102 9.96 0.17 -3.80
CA VAL A 102 10.09 -0.96 -4.73
C VAL A 102 9.07 -2.06 -4.40
N LYS A 103 8.90 -2.40 -3.12
CA LYS A 103 8.05 -3.51 -2.68
C LYS A 103 6.56 -3.18 -2.74
N VAL A 104 6.16 -1.93 -2.39
CA VAL A 104 4.77 -1.42 -2.49
C VAL A 104 4.29 -1.26 -3.92
N PRO A 105 5.06 -1.29 -4.85
CA PRO A 105 5.40 -0.69 -6.14
C PRO A 105 4.92 0.77 -6.32
N LEU A 106 5.56 1.72 -5.69
CA LEU A 106 5.29 3.14 -5.95
C LEU A 106 5.91 3.60 -7.29
N PHE A 107 5.29 4.59 -7.92
CA PHE A 107 5.91 5.28 -9.04
C PHE A 107 7.23 5.96 -8.60
N PRO A 108 8.34 5.81 -9.35
CA PRO A 108 8.53 5.11 -10.64
C PRO A 108 8.91 3.62 -10.51
N PHE A 109 9.00 3.03 -9.33
CA PHE A 109 9.54 1.68 -9.07
C PHE A 109 8.52 0.54 -9.27
N HIS A 110 7.42 0.79 -9.99
CA HIS A 110 6.26 -0.11 -10.12
C HIS A 110 6.32 -1.09 -11.30
N THR A 111 7.27 -0.91 -12.25
CA THR A 111 7.18 -1.60 -13.56
C THR A 111 7.32 -3.12 -13.51
N TRP A 112 7.78 -3.69 -12.40
CA TRP A 112 7.82 -5.13 -12.19
C TRP A 112 6.43 -5.74 -11.91
N LEU A 113 5.55 -4.96 -11.27
CA LEU A 113 4.24 -5.42 -10.78
C LEU A 113 3.32 -5.91 -11.91
N PRO A 114 3.02 -5.16 -13.00
CA PRO A 114 2.14 -5.65 -14.06
C PRO A 114 2.74 -6.84 -14.82
N ALA A 115 4.07 -6.94 -14.90
CA ALA A 115 4.73 -8.09 -15.49
C ALA A 115 4.54 -9.34 -14.61
N ALA A 116 4.87 -9.24 -13.31
CA ALA A 116 4.74 -10.36 -12.37
C ALA A 116 3.28 -10.80 -12.20
N TYR A 117 2.35 -9.88 -11.93
CA TYR A 117 0.93 -10.21 -11.72
C TYR A 117 0.28 -10.77 -13.00
N GLY A 118 0.63 -10.19 -14.16
CA GLY A 118 0.11 -10.62 -15.46
C GLY A 118 0.53 -12.04 -15.83
N GLN A 119 1.76 -12.44 -15.50
CA GLN A 119 2.33 -13.73 -15.89
C GLN A 119 2.23 -14.79 -14.79
N ALA A 120 2.17 -14.43 -13.50
CA ALA A 120 2.04 -15.40 -12.42
C ALA A 120 0.80 -16.31 -12.60
N PRO A 121 0.83 -17.58 -12.15
CA PRO A 121 -0.38 -18.38 -12.02
C PRO A 121 -1.37 -17.66 -11.10
N ILE A 122 -2.66 -17.93 -11.21
CA ILE A 122 -3.71 -17.20 -10.48
C ILE A 122 -3.46 -17.17 -8.97
N ALA A 123 -3.10 -18.31 -8.37
CA ALA A 123 -2.73 -18.37 -6.95
C ALA A 123 -1.54 -17.46 -6.61
N GLY A 124 -0.53 -17.41 -7.50
CA GLY A 124 0.59 -16.47 -7.37
C GLY A 124 0.14 -15.01 -7.45
N SER A 125 -0.70 -14.66 -8.43
CA SER A 125 -1.24 -13.29 -8.55
C SER A 125 -2.05 -12.88 -7.31
N ILE A 126 -2.83 -13.79 -6.72
CA ILE A 126 -3.58 -13.55 -5.48
C ILE A 126 -2.62 -13.23 -4.33
N ILE A 127 -1.60 -14.06 -4.07
CA ILE A 127 -0.66 -13.86 -2.95
C ILE A 127 0.16 -12.59 -3.14
N LEU A 128 0.63 -12.33 -4.35
CA LEU A 128 1.39 -11.13 -4.71
C LEU A 128 0.59 -9.85 -4.41
N SER A 129 -0.68 -9.82 -4.83
CA SER A 129 -1.53 -8.64 -4.68
C SER A 129 -2.14 -8.52 -3.27
N ALA A 130 -2.63 -9.62 -2.71
CA ALA A 130 -3.37 -9.59 -1.45
C ALA A 130 -2.46 -9.33 -0.24
N VAL A 131 -1.23 -9.87 -0.22
CA VAL A 131 -0.38 -9.84 0.98
C VAL A 131 0.97 -9.18 0.70
N MET A 132 1.70 -9.60 -0.35
CA MET A 132 3.09 -9.21 -0.53
C MET A 132 3.28 -7.70 -0.75
N ALA A 133 2.39 -7.05 -1.50
CA ALA A 133 2.44 -5.60 -1.70
C ALA A 133 2.28 -4.78 -0.41
N LYS A 134 1.63 -5.34 0.63
CA LYS A 134 1.42 -4.68 1.92
C LYS A 134 2.64 -4.68 2.82
N MET A 135 3.60 -5.56 2.56
CA MET A 135 4.83 -5.63 3.36
C MET A 135 5.61 -4.30 3.36
N GLY A 136 5.72 -3.63 2.21
CA GLY A 136 6.42 -2.34 2.14
C GLY A 136 5.67 -1.22 2.87
N ALA A 137 4.33 -1.20 2.79
CA ALA A 137 3.50 -0.26 3.57
C ALA A 137 3.62 -0.54 5.08
N TYR A 138 3.63 -1.81 5.47
CA TYR A 138 3.92 -2.22 6.86
C TYR A 138 5.33 -1.81 7.28
N GLY A 139 6.32 -1.92 6.39
CA GLY A 139 7.69 -1.44 6.63
C GLY A 139 7.73 0.05 6.96
N PHE A 140 7.01 0.90 6.23
CA PHE A 140 6.88 2.31 6.57
C PHE A 140 6.25 2.52 7.96
N LEU A 141 5.14 1.84 8.27
CA LEU A 141 4.46 1.96 9.56
C LEU A 141 5.29 1.41 10.73
N ARG A 142 5.96 0.27 10.54
CA ARG A 142 6.63 -0.47 11.61
C ARG A 142 8.06 -0.01 11.84
N LEU A 143 8.77 0.39 10.79
CA LEU A 143 10.18 0.77 10.84
C LEU A 143 10.38 2.23 10.47
N GLY A 144 9.86 2.68 9.32
CA GLY A 144 10.12 4.01 8.79
C GLY A 144 9.71 5.13 9.75
N LEU A 145 8.44 5.16 10.17
CA LEU A 145 7.93 6.20 11.05
C LEU A 145 8.51 6.14 12.47
N PRO A 146 8.61 4.96 13.13
CA PRO A 146 9.09 4.91 14.50
C PRO A 146 10.59 5.08 14.68
N LEU A 147 11.42 4.59 13.74
CA LEU A 147 12.87 4.61 13.85
C LEU A 147 13.50 5.91 13.31
N ALA A 148 12.84 6.58 12.35
CA ALA A 148 13.34 7.79 11.72
C ALA A 148 12.24 8.85 11.53
N PRO A 149 11.58 9.32 12.61
CA PRO A 149 10.41 10.20 12.53
C PRO A 149 10.70 11.56 11.90
N GLU A 150 11.85 12.15 12.17
CA GLU A 150 12.25 13.45 11.63
C GLU A 150 12.50 13.38 10.14
N ALA A 151 13.20 12.34 9.70
CA ALA A 151 13.43 12.08 8.28
C ALA A 151 12.13 11.71 7.56
N ALA A 152 11.23 10.94 8.17
CA ALA A 152 9.92 10.64 7.61
C ALA A 152 9.10 11.92 7.37
N HIS A 153 9.15 12.87 8.31
CA HIS A 153 8.51 14.17 8.15
C HIS A 153 9.17 14.98 7.03
N PHE A 154 10.51 15.03 6.99
CA PHE A 154 11.27 15.76 5.97
C PHE A 154 11.00 15.25 4.55
N PHE A 155 11.00 13.93 4.35
CA PHE A 155 10.75 13.32 3.03
C PHE A 155 9.26 13.12 2.70
N ALA A 156 8.34 13.46 3.59
CA ALA A 156 6.90 13.30 3.35
C ALA A 156 6.40 13.96 2.06
N PRO A 157 6.80 15.19 1.69
CA PRO A 157 6.35 15.79 0.43
C PRO A 157 6.73 14.96 -0.80
N LEU A 158 7.93 14.37 -0.81
CA LEU A 158 8.39 13.48 -1.89
C LEU A 158 7.54 12.21 -1.96
N ILE A 159 7.33 11.54 -0.82
CA ILE A 159 6.54 10.30 -0.76
C ILE A 159 5.07 10.56 -1.13
N ILE A 160 4.50 11.67 -0.68
CA ILE A 160 3.14 12.10 -1.05
C ILE A 160 3.05 12.33 -2.57
N ALA A 161 4.01 13.03 -3.17
CA ALA A 161 4.04 13.24 -4.61
C ALA A 161 4.12 11.93 -5.39
N MET A 162 4.99 10.98 -4.99
CA MET A 162 5.07 9.63 -5.57
C MET A 162 3.75 8.86 -5.41
N SER A 163 3.07 9.02 -4.28
CA SER A 163 1.77 8.39 -4.01
C SER A 163 0.67 8.94 -4.92
N VAL A 164 0.58 10.25 -5.06
CA VAL A 164 -0.37 10.93 -5.97
C VAL A 164 -0.11 10.51 -7.42
N CYS A 165 1.16 10.50 -7.85
CA CYS A 165 1.53 9.98 -9.17
C CYS A 165 1.09 8.52 -9.33
N SER A 166 1.28 7.66 -8.33
CA SER A 166 0.86 6.25 -8.38
C SER A 166 -0.66 6.11 -8.53
N ILE A 167 -1.44 6.94 -7.82
CA ILE A 167 -2.91 6.96 -7.89
C ILE A 167 -3.38 7.32 -9.30
N LEU A 168 -2.95 8.45 -9.82
CA LEU A 168 -3.42 8.97 -11.10
C LEU A 168 -2.87 8.17 -12.28
N TYR A 169 -1.58 7.92 -12.31
CA TYR A 169 -0.91 7.17 -13.38
C TYR A 169 -1.35 5.70 -13.40
N GLY A 170 -1.46 5.07 -12.23
CA GLY A 170 -1.98 3.70 -12.11
C GLY A 170 -3.40 3.57 -12.64
N GLY A 171 -4.27 4.52 -12.31
CA GLY A 171 -5.64 4.59 -12.83
C GLY A 171 -5.71 4.75 -14.35
N LEU A 172 -4.91 5.65 -14.93
CA LEU A 172 -4.82 5.85 -16.38
C LEU A 172 -4.30 4.61 -17.10
N LEU A 173 -3.26 3.97 -16.56
CA LEU A 173 -2.72 2.73 -17.12
C LEU A 173 -3.73 1.58 -17.04
N ALA A 174 -4.47 1.44 -15.93
CA ALA A 174 -5.52 0.44 -15.79
C ALA A 174 -6.63 0.67 -16.83
N PHE A 175 -7.05 1.91 -17.04
CA PHE A 175 -8.07 2.27 -18.04
C PHE A 175 -7.64 1.94 -19.47
N ALA A 176 -6.36 2.06 -19.78
CA ALA A 176 -5.81 1.78 -21.11
C ALA A 176 -5.69 0.26 -21.42
N GLN A 177 -5.86 -0.63 -20.43
CA GLN A 177 -5.70 -2.08 -20.64
C GLN A 177 -6.96 -2.72 -21.23
N SER A 178 -6.74 -3.77 -22.02
CA SER A 178 -7.78 -4.71 -22.51
C SER A 178 -7.75 -6.04 -21.76
N ASN A 179 -6.66 -6.34 -21.09
CA ASN A 179 -6.42 -7.59 -20.36
C ASN A 179 -6.84 -7.45 -18.88
N LEU A 180 -7.76 -8.28 -18.41
CA LEU A 180 -8.35 -8.22 -17.07
C LEU A 180 -7.28 -8.36 -15.95
N LYS A 181 -6.30 -9.26 -16.11
CA LYS A 181 -5.20 -9.38 -15.13
C LYS A 181 -4.38 -8.09 -15.04
N LYS A 182 -4.12 -7.43 -16.18
CA LYS A 182 -3.36 -6.18 -16.22
C LYS A 182 -4.18 -5.01 -15.65
N ILE A 183 -5.50 -4.98 -15.89
CA ILE A 183 -6.39 -3.98 -15.26
C ILE A 183 -6.27 -4.06 -13.74
N ILE A 184 -6.43 -5.25 -13.15
CA ILE A 184 -6.33 -5.48 -11.72
C ILE A 184 -4.91 -5.17 -11.20
N ALA A 185 -3.87 -5.49 -11.97
CA ALA A 185 -2.49 -5.19 -11.61
C ALA A 185 -2.23 -3.67 -11.51
N TYR A 186 -2.64 -2.91 -12.52
CA TYR A 186 -2.48 -1.45 -12.51
C TYR A 186 -3.42 -0.75 -11.52
N SER A 187 -4.62 -1.30 -11.28
CA SER A 187 -5.49 -0.79 -10.21
C SER A 187 -4.83 -0.91 -8.84
N SER A 188 -4.11 -2.01 -8.60
CA SER A 188 -3.35 -2.21 -7.36
C SER A 188 -2.27 -1.13 -7.15
N LEU A 189 -1.65 -0.62 -8.22
CA LEU A 189 -0.72 0.52 -8.14
C LEU A 189 -1.41 1.76 -7.57
N GLY A 190 -2.62 2.08 -8.04
CA GLY A 190 -3.41 3.21 -7.56
C GLY A 190 -3.83 3.03 -6.09
N HIS A 191 -4.40 1.88 -5.74
CA HIS A 191 -4.85 1.60 -4.36
C HIS A 191 -3.69 1.60 -3.36
N MET A 192 -2.52 1.07 -3.73
CA MET A 192 -1.33 1.16 -2.88
C MET A 192 -0.78 2.58 -2.79
N GLY A 193 -0.96 3.40 -3.83
CA GLY A 193 -0.73 4.84 -3.78
C GLY A 193 -1.59 5.52 -2.70
N PHE A 194 -2.90 5.20 -2.62
CA PHE A 194 -3.77 5.67 -1.52
C PHE A 194 -3.26 5.21 -0.16
N VAL A 195 -2.83 3.97 -0.01
CA VAL A 195 -2.30 3.45 1.26
C VAL A 195 -1.08 4.25 1.72
N ILE A 196 -0.10 4.46 0.84
CA ILE A 196 1.11 5.21 1.22
C ILE A 196 0.80 6.68 1.46
N LEU A 197 -0.07 7.29 0.65
CA LEU A 197 -0.58 8.62 0.93
C LEU A 197 -1.14 8.70 2.36
N GLY A 198 -2.06 7.80 2.73
CA GLY A 198 -2.69 7.78 4.05
C GLY A 198 -1.68 7.68 5.21
N ILE A 199 -0.61 6.88 5.05
CA ILE A 199 0.47 6.77 6.04
C ILE A 199 1.19 8.11 6.24
N PHE A 200 1.49 8.82 5.14
CA PHE A 200 2.28 10.07 5.17
C PHE A 200 1.44 11.35 5.35
N LEU A 201 0.13 11.22 5.54
CA LEU A 201 -0.70 12.34 6.01
C LEU A 201 -0.43 12.71 7.48
N PHE A 202 0.07 11.78 8.28
CA PHE A 202 0.37 11.94 9.71
C PHE A 202 -0.81 12.41 10.56
N ASN A 203 -2.04 12.13 10.11
CA ASN A 203 -3.26 12.30 10.89
C ASN A 203 -3.97 10.96 11.08
N ILE A 204 -4.88 10.91 12.05
CA ILE A 204 -5.51 9.65 12.46
C ILE A 204 -6.38 9.06 11.34
N ASN A 205 -7.12 9.89 10.60
CA ASN A 205 -7.99 9.45 9.52
C ASN A 205 -7.18 8.82 8.38
N GLY A 206 -6.08 9.45 7.96
CA GLY A 206 -5.19 8.94 6.93
C GLY A 206 -4.60 7.58 7.29
N VAL A 207 -4.04 7.45 8.50
CA VAL A 207 -3.38 6.20 8.92
C VAL A 207 -4.38 5.08 9.17
N GLN A 208 -5.54 5.37 9.78
CA GLN A 208 -6.63 4.40 9.90
C GLN A 208 -7.11 3.91 8.54
N GLY A 209 -7.35 4.87 7.63
CA GLY A 209 -7.72 4.58 6.25
C GLY A 209 -6.68 3.71 5.54
N ALA A 210 -5.38 4.01 5.71
CA ALA A 210 -4.30 3.23 5.11
C ALA A 210 -4.27 1.78 5.60
N VAL A 211 -4.37 1.55 6.91
CA VAL A 211 -4.30 0.21 7.49
C VAL A 211 -5.52 -0.63 7.11
N ILE A 212 -6.74 -0.07 7.19
CA ILE A 212 -7.93 -0.80 6.74
C ILE A 212 -7.93 -1.03 5.23
N GLN A 213 -7.41 -0.08 4.45
CA GLN A 213 -7.29 -0.25 2.99
C GLN A 213 -6.32 -1.36 2.60
N MET A 214 -5.24 -1.59 3.34
CA MET A 214 -4.36 -2.75 3.11
C MET A 214 -5.14 -4.06 3.20
N VAL A 215 -6.00 -4.23 4.21
CA VAL A 215 -6.84 -5.42 4.39
C VAL A 215 -7.88 -5.51 3.27
N ASN A 216 -8.62 -4.43 3.06
CA ASN A 216 -9.70 -4.34 2.07
C ASN A 216 -9.23 -4.63 0.66
N HIS A 217 -8.15 -3.98 0.23
CA HIS A 217 -7.53 -4.22 -1.06
C HIS A 217 -7.06 -5.68 -1.20
N GLY A 218 -6.54 -6.31 -0.13
CA GLY A 218 -6.16 -7.72 -0.16
C GLY A 218 -7.33 -8.63 -0.48
N ILE A 219 -8.47 -8.45 0.19
CA ILE A 219 -9.69 -9.23 -0.02
C ILE A 219 -10.24 -9.00 -1.43
N THR A 220 -10.41 -7.74 -1.82
CA THR A 220 -11.02 -7.37 -3.11
C THR A 220 -10.18 -7.82 -4.30
N THR A 221 -8.86 -7.57 -4.30
CA THR A 221 -8.00 -7.98 -5.42
C THR A 221 -7.80 -9.48 -5.46
N GLY A 222 -7.74 -10.14 -4.30
CA GLY A 222 -7.73 -11.61 -4.22
C GLY A 222 -8.96 -12.22 -4.88
N ALA A 223 -10.16 -11.68 -4.57
CA ALA A 223 -11.41 -12.10 -5.17
C ALA A 223 -11.45 -11.83 -6.69
N LEU A 224 -11.04 -10.63 -7.13
CA LEU A 224 -10.98 -10.30 -8.56
C LEU A 224 -10.03 -11.21 -9.34
N PHE A 225 -8.84 -11.53 -8.82
CA PHE A 225 -7.95 -12.49 -9.46
C PHE A 225 -8.54 -13.90 -9.46
N ALA A 226 -9.22 -14.33 -8.40
CA ALA A 226 -9.93 -15.61 -8.38
C ALA A 226 -11.02 -15.66 -9.47
N MET A 227 -11.82 -14.59 -9.61
CA MET A 227 -12.82 -14.46 -10.68
C MET A 227 -12.20 -14.52 -12.07
N VAL A 228 -11.08 -13.83 -12.30
CA VAL A 228 -10.34 -13.91 -13.58
C VAL A 228 -9.80 -15.32 -13.83
N GLY A 229 -9.39 -16.04 -12.77
CA GLY A 229 -8.98 -17.44 -12.87
C GLY A 229 -10.11 -18.37 -13.30
N ILE A 230 -11.28 -18.23 -12.69
CA ILE A 230 -12.49 -18.97 -13.04
C ILE A 230 -12.89 -18.67 -14.49
N LEU A 231 -12.84 -17.41 -14.90
CA LEU A 231 -13.15 -16.98 -16.26
C LEU A 231 -12.19 -17.62 -17.28
N TYR A 232 -10.88 -17.58 -16.98
CA TYR A 232 -9.86 -18.15 -17.85
C TYR A 232 -10.02 -19.66 -18.06
N GLN A 233 -10.43 -20.41 -17.04
CA GLN A 233 -10.70 -21.85 -17.15
C GLN A 233 -11.83 -22.16 -18.13
N ARG A 234 -12.76 -21.23 -18.33
CA ARG A 234 -13.91 -21.38 -19.23
C ARG A 234 -13.63 -20.85 -20.64
N SER A 235 -13.00 -19.68 -20.74
CA SER A 235 -12.79 -18.98 -22.02
C SER A 235 -11.42 -19.20 -22.64
N GLY A 236 -10.41 -19.59 -21.84
CA GLY A 236 -9.01 -19.61 -22.27
C GLY A 236 -8.40 -18.22 -22.50
N SER A 237 -9.12 -17.14 -22.16
CA SER A 237 -8.69 -15.76 -22.43
C SER A 237 -8.81 -14.84 -21.22
N HIS A 238 -7.80 -13.96 -21.03
CA HIS A 238 -7.86 -12.85 -20.08
C HIS A 238 -8.32 -11.55 -20.72
N GLU A 239 -8.53 -11.51 -22.03
CA GLU A 239 -8.95 -10.32 -22.77
C GLU A 239 -10.46 -10.05 -22.61
N ILE A 240 -10.83 -8.79 -22.52
CA ILE A 240 -12.24 -8.38 -22.43
C ILE A 240 -13.00 -8.85 -23.66
N SER A 241 -12.39 -8.74 -24.85
CA SER A 241 -13.02 -9.13 -26.12
C SER A 241 -13.39 -10.62 -26.20
N GLY A 242 -12.66 -11.49 -25.52
CA GLY A 242 -12.97 -12.92 -25.45
C GLY A 242 -14.07 -13.29 -24.43
N ASN A 243 -14.60 -12.30 -23.67
CA ASN A 243 -15.48 -12.52 -22.54
C ASN A 243 -16.68 -11.55 -22.52
N LEU A 244 -17.30 -11.33 -23.67
CA LEU A 244 -18.43 -10.40 -23.83
C LEU A 244 -19.78 -11.07 -23.57
N GLY A 245 -20.76 -10.32 -23.08
CA GLY A 245 -22.18 -10.71 -23.03
C GLY A 245 -22.50 -11.87 -22.09
N LEU A 246 -21.74 -12.06 -21.01
CA LEU A 246 -21.86 -13.17 -20.07
C LEU A 246 -23.13 -13.12 -19.19
N GLY A 247 -23.73 -11.94 -19.01
CA GLY A 247 -24.80 -11.72 -18.05
C GLY A 247 -26.00 -12.64 -18.20
N LYS A 248 -26.32 -13.06 -19.44
CA LYS A 248 -27.44 -13.96 -19.72
C LYS A 248 -27.12 -15.44 -19.48
N PHE A 249 -25.85 -15.82 -19.57
CA PHE A 249 -25.42 -17.23 -19.56
C PHE A 249 -24.88 -17.70 -18.21
N VAL A 250 -24.24 -16.80 -17.47
CA VAL A 250 -23.61 -17.09 -16.16
C VAL A 250 -23.96 -15.99 -15.15
N PRO A 251 -25.25 -15.83 -14.78
CA PRO A 251 -25.72 -14.74 -13.96
C PRO A 251 -25.11 -14.73 -12.54
N ALA A 252 -24.91 -15.89 -11.91
CA ALA A 252 -24.29 -15.96 -10.58
C ALA A 252 -22.83 -15.50 -10.63
N PHE A 253 -22.06 -15.94 -11.63
CA PHE A 253 -20.69 -15.46 -11.85
C PHE A 253 -20.67 -13.94 -12.04
N MET A 254 -21.55 -13.39 -12.88
CA MET A 254 -21.59 -11.95 -13.13
C MET A 254 -22.08 -11.15 -11.93
N GLY A 255 -22.93 -11.73 -11.06
CA GLY A 255 -23.29 -11.14 -9.77
C GLY A 255 -22.11 -10.97 -8.84
N PHE A 256 -21.26 -12.01 -8.68
CA PHE A 256 -20.01 -11.91 -7.91
C PHE A 256 -19.00 -10.97 -8.55
N TRP A 257 -18.85 -11.04 -9.89
CA TRP A 257 -18.00 -10.11 -10.61
C TRP A 257 -18.41 -8.65 -10.34
N GLY A 258 -19.71 -8.33 -10.45
CA GLY A 258 -20.24 -7.00 -10.19
C GLY A 258 -19.95 -6.53 -8.76
N LEU A 259 -20.19 -7.39 -7.75
CA LEU A 259 -19.89 -7.08 -6.36
C LEU A 259 -18.40 -6.75 -6.14
N PHE A 260 -17.49 -7.58 -6.64
CA PHE A 260 -16.06 -7.35 -6.48
C PHE A 260 -15.54 -6.20 -7.34
N ALA A 261 -16.14 -5.96 -8.51
CA ALA A 261 -15.84 -4.79 -9.33
C ALA A 261 -16.26 -3.50 -8.62
N PHE A 262 -17.45 -3.47 -8.00
CA PHE A 262 -17.92 -2.33 -7.20
C PHE A 262 -17.01 -2.10 -5.98
N ALA A 263 -16.59 -3.17 -5.31
CA ALA A 263 -15.58 -3.07 -4.27
C ALA A 263 -14.24 -2.55 -4.83
N GLY A 264 -13.86 -2.94 -6.05
CA GLY A 264 -12.63 -2.53 -6.72
C GLY A 264 -12.52 -1.04 -7.03
N PHE A 265 -13.63 -0.31 -7.16
CA PHE A 265 -13.64 1.14 -7.29
C PHE A 265 -14.18 1.88 -6.05
N ALA A 266 -14.16 1.22 -4.91
CA ALA A 266 -14.59 1.81 -3.64
C ALA A 266 -16.03 2.35 -3.65
N PHE A 267 -16.99 1.56 -4.17
CA PHE A 267 -18.41 1.94 -4.13
C PHE A 267 -18.93 1.97 -2.69
N PRO A 268 -19.75 2.98 -2.29
CA PRO A 268 -20.33 3.05 -0.96
C PRO A 268 -21.08 1.76 -0.55
N GLY A 269 -20.79 1.26 0.66
CA GLY A 269 -21.29 -0.03 1.15
C GLY A 269 -20.36 -1.20 0.90
N THR A 270 -19.24 -1.00 0.21
CA THR A 270 -18.18 -2.00 0.04
C THR A 270 -16.94 -1.65 0.88
N ASN A 271 -16.10 -2.64 1.13
CA ASN A 271 -14.94 -2.52 2.02
C ASN A 271 -13.94 -1.43 1.61
N ASN A 272 -13.55 -1.35 0.33
CA ASN A 272 -12.54 -0.37 -0.12
C ASN A 272 -13.00 1.08 0.08
N PHE A 273 -14.32 1.34 0.01
CA PHE A 273 -14.86 2.67 0.28
C PHE A 273 -14.44 3.20 1.64
N VAL A 274 -14.50 2.37 2.67
CA VAL A 274 -14.15 2.79 4.04
C VAL A 274 -12.70 3.26 4.13
N GLY A 275 -11.78 2.51 3.53
CA GLY A 275 -10.35 2.85 3.56
C GLY A 275 -10.04 4.10 2.76
N GLU A 276 -10.47 4.16 1.50
CA GLU A 276 -10.20 5.29 0.61
C GLU A 276 -10.88 6.57 1.07
N PHE A 277 -12.11 6.47 1.57
CA PHE A 277 -12.82 7.63 2.11
C PHE A 277 -12.09 8.24 3.31
N LEU A 278 -11.62 7.42 4.26
CA LEU A 278 -10.84 7.91 5.41
C LEU A 278 -9.52 8.55 4.96
N ILE A 279 -8.84 8.00 3.95
CA ILE A 279 -7.63 8.60 3.40
C ILE A 279 -7.94 9.95 2.74
N LEU A 280 -9.03 10.05 1.99
CA LEU A 280 -9.47 11.30 1.37
C LEU A 280 -9.80 12.35 2.43
N VAL A 281 -10.56 11.99 3.47
CA VAL A 281 -10.84 12.89 4.61
C VAL A 281 -9.52 13.39 5.22
N GLY A 282 -8.59 12.48 5.51
CA GLY A 282 -7.27 12.84 6.03
C GLY A 282 -6.45 13.73 5.09
N ALA A 283 -6.60 13.56 3.76
CA ALA A 283 -5.93 14.40 2.77
C ALA A 283 -6.50 15.82 2.76
N PHE A 284 -7.84 15.96 2.83
CA PHE A 284 -8.50 17.27 2.94
C PHE A 284 -8.20 17.98 4.26
N GLU A 285 -8.12 17.25 5.38
CA GLU A 285 -7.71 17.79 6.68
C GLU A 285 -6.28 18.37 6.63
N ARG A 286 -5.38 17.72 5.89
CA ARG A 286 -4.01 18.20 5.74
C ARG A 286 -3.90 19.40 4.81
N ASN A 287 -4.55 19.33 3.65
CA ASN A 287 -4.52 20.39 2.64
C ASN A 287 -5.65 20.19 1.62
N LEU A 288 -6.45 21.24 1.40
CA LEU A 288 -7.56 21.24 0.46
C LEU A 288 -7.14 20.83 -0.97
N TRP A 289 -6.01 21.36 -1.45
CA TRP A 289 -5.50 21.07 -2.80
C TRP A 289 -5.02 19.62 -2.93
N LEU A 290 -4.41 19.07 -1.88
CA LEU A 290 -4.00 17.66 -1.87
C LEU A 290 -5.24 16.76 -1.99
N GLY A 291 -6.28 17.00 -1.21
CA GLY A 291 -7.54 16.27 -1.33
C GLY A 291 -8.13 16.37 -2.73
N ALA A 292 -8.21 17.59 -3.28
CA ALA A 292 -8.76 17.83 -4.61
C ALA A 292 -7.99 17.11 -5.74
N VAL A 293 -6.66 17.05 -5.68
CA VAL A 293 -5.81 16.36 -6.68
C VAL A 293 -5.95 14.83 -6.60
N VAL A 294 -6.30 14.28 -5.44
CA VAL A 294 -6.45 12.83 -5.25
C VAL A 294 -7.84 12.32 -5.67
N VAL A 295 -8.89 13.13 -5.58
CA VAL A 295 -10.28 12.76 -5.97
C VAL A 295 -10.38 12.16 -7.38
N PRO A 296 -9.72 12.69 -8.44
CA PRO A 296 -9.75 12.07 -9.77
C PRO A 296 -9.29 10.61 -9.80
N GLY A 297 -8.48 10.17 -8.85
CA GLY A 297 -8.07 8.78 -8.71
C GLY A 297 -9.27 7.84 -8.46
N ALA A 298 -10.22 8.24 -7.62
CA ALA A 298 -11.46 7.47 -7.38
C ALA A 298 -12.35 7.42 -8.63
N LEU A 299 -12.43 8.52 -9.39
CA LEU A 299 -13.17 8.56 -10.66
C LEU A 299 -12.55 7.64 -11.72
N LEU A 300 -11.23 7.63 -11.80
CA LEU A 300 -10.50 6.70 -12.67
C LEU A 300 -10.73 5.24 -12.25
N ALA A 301 -10.82 4.96 -10.94
CA ALA A 301 -11.12 3.63 -10.44
C ALA A 301 -12.49 3.14 -10.93
N ALA A 302 -13.51 3.98 -10.85
CA ALA A 302 -14.83 3.68 -11.42
C ALA A 302 -14.76 3.45 -12.94
N ALA A 303 -14.04 4.29 -13.67
CA ALA A 303 -13.95 4.19 -15.11
C ALA A 303 -13.29 2.87 -15.58
N TYR A 304 -12.14 2.49 -15.02
CA TYR A 304 -11.45 1.26 -15.45
C TYR A 304 -12.14 -0.03 -14.97
N MET A 305 -12.94 -0.01 -13.90
CA MET A 305 -13.68 -1.18 -13.43
C MET A 305 -15.05 -1.32 -14.08
N LEU A 306 -15.78 -0.22 -14.31
CA LEU A 306 -17.10 -0.29 -14.93
C LEU A 306 -17.04 -0.62 -16.41
N ARG A 307 -16.03 -0.12 -17.15
CA ARG A 307 -15.87 -0.41 -18.59
C ARG A 307 -15.80 -1.92 -18.91
N PRO A 308 -14.92 -2.73 -18.30
CA PRO A 308 -14.92 -4.18 -18.53
C PRO A 308 -16.20 -4.84 -18.01
N THR A 309 -16.71 -4.43 -16.86
CA THR A 309 -17.93 -4.96 -16.27
C THR A 309 -19.13 -4.79 -17.21
N GLN A 310 -19.30 -3.60 -17.78
CA GLN A 310 -20.35 -3.31 -18.76
C GLN A 310 -20.22 -4.20 -19.99
N LYS A 311 -19.04 -4.30 -20.60
CA LYS A 311 -18.82 -5.12 -21.80
C LYS A 311 -19.02 -6.61 -21.55
N MET A 312 -18.54 -7.10 -20.40
CA MET A 312 -18.71 -8.49 -20.02
C MET A 312 -20.16 -8.84 -19.69
N THR A 313 -20.95 -7.90 -19.15
CA THR A 313 -22.36 -8.15 -18.78
C THR A 313 -23.28 -8.04 -19.99
N TRP A 314 -23.19 -6.97 -20.76
CA TRP A 314 -24.16 -6.58 -21.81
C TRP A 314 -23.58 -6.55 -23.23
N GLY A 315 -22.33 -6.91 -23.44
CA GLY A 315 -21.76 -6.96 -24.78
C GLY A 315 -22.39 -8.05 -25.67
N GLU A 316 -22.06 -8.05 -26.96
CA GLU A 316 -22.47 -9.13 -27.83
C GLU A 316 -21.84 -10.45 -27.38
N PRO A 317 -22.65 -11.54 -27.26
CA PRO A 317 -22.17 -12.80 -26.72
C PRO A 317 -21.02 -13.38 -27.54
N SER A 318 -19.89 -13.62 -26.92
CA SER A 318 -18.89 -14.56 -27.42
C SER A 318 -19.38 -16.01 -27.18
N ASN A 319 -18.59 -17.04 -27.46
CA ASN A 319 -18.94 -18.46 -27.38
C ASN A 319 -19.42 -18.97 -25.98
N ALA A 320 -20.01 -18.10 -25.14
CA ALA A 320 -20.40 -18.38 -23.75
C ALA A 320 -21.68 -19.22 -23.59
N THR A 321 -22.39 -19.51 -24.69
CA THR A 321 -23.68 -20.23 -24.66
C THR A 321 -23.62 -21.65 -24.08
N LYS A 322 -22.40 -22.22 -23.97
CA LYS A 322 -22.16 -23.56 -23.43
C LYS A 322 -21.57 -23.59 -22.03
N TRP A 323 -21.35 -22.45 -21.41
CA TRP A 323 -20.70 -22.40 -20.11
C TRP A 323 -21.68 -22.75 -18.98
N ARG A 324 -21.21 -23.62 -18.08
CA ARG A 324 -21.88 -23.87 -16.81
C ARG A 324 -21.62 -22.67 -15.89
N ASP A 325 -22.65 -22.19 -15.21
CA ASP A 325 -22.50 -21.15 -14.17
C ASP A 325 -21.66 -21.69 -12.99
N MET A 326 -21.65 -21.06 -11.88
CA MET A 326 -20.74 -21.37 -10.78
C MET A 326 -20.94 -22.76 -10.20
N SER A 327 -19.82 -23.47 -9.99
CA SER A 327 -19.77 -24.73 -9.27
C SER A 327 -19.80 -24.53 -7.75
N GLY A 328 -20.16 -25.57 -6.97
CA GLY A 328 -20.15 -25.52 -5.51
C GLY A 328 -18.79 -25.12 -4.90
N ARG A 329 -17.68 -25.54 -5.54
CA ARG A 329 -16.32 -25.12 -5.09
C ARG A 329 -16.07 -23.63 -5.31
N GLU A 330 -16.51 -23.07 -6.42
CA GLU A 330 -16.37 -21.64 -6.72
C GLU A 330 -17.20 -20.80 -5.77
N TRP A 331 -18.42 -21.24 -5.45
CA TRP A 331 -19.26 -20.65 -4.40
C TRP A 331 -18.56 -20.65 -3.04
N ALA A 332 -18.01 -21.81 -2.62
CA ALA A 332 -17.31 -21.96 -1.35
C ALA A 332 -16.08 -21.03 -1.24
N CYS A 333 -15.38 -20.76 -2.35
CA CYS A 333 -14.24 -19.86 -2.39
C CYS A 333 -14.64 -18.36 -2.35
N LEU A 334 -15.71 -17.99 -3.08
CA LEU A 334 -16.04 -16.57 -3.29
C LEU A 334 -17.01 -16.02 -2.24
N LEU A 335 -17.89 -16.86 -1.68
CA LEU A 335 -18.89 -16.43 -0.70
C LEU A 335 -18.27 -15.82 0.57
N PRO A 336 -17.22 -16.40 1.17
CA PRO A 336 -16.54 -15.76 2.32
C PRO A 336 -15.94 -14.40 1.97
N MET A 337 -15.36 -14.27 0.77
CA MET A 337 -14.80 -12.99 0.31
C MET A 337 -15.92 -11.95 0.08
N ALA A 338 -17.04 -12.35 -0.51
CA ALA A 338 -18.21 -11.48 -0.69
C ALA A 338 -18.79 -11.03 0.65
N PHE A 339 -18.89 -11.94 1.60
CA PHE A 339 -19.31 -11.62 2.97
C PHE A 339 -18.38 -10.58 3.61
N LEU A 340 -17.06 -10.78 3.52
CA LEU A 340 -16.07 -9.85 4.08
C LEU A 340 -16.13 -8.47 3.40
N VAL A 341 -16.32 -8.42 2.08
CA VAL A 341 -16.47 -7.16 1.34
C VAL A 341 -17.65 -6.35 1.87
N LEU A 342 -18.82 -6.99 2.04
CA LEU A 342 -20.02 -6.32 2.54
C LEU A 342 -19.91 -6.02 4.04
N TYR A 343 -19.39 -6.96 4.83
CA TYR A 343 -19.25 -6.78 6.27
C TYR A 343 -18.33 -5.60 6.62
N LEU A 344 -17.13 -5.54 6.01
CA LEU A 344 -16.18 -4.46 6.24
C LEU A 344 -16.65 -3.13 5.63
N GLY A 345 -17.51 -3.17 4.61
CA GLY A 345 -18.12 -1.99 4.01
C GLY A 345 -19.23 -1.38 4.84
N LEU A 346 -20.08 -2.23 5.45
CA LEU A 346 -21.26 -1.80 6.20
C LEU A 346 -21.02 -1.65 7.70
N ALA A 347 -20.10 -2.48 8.27
CA ALA A 347 -19.81 -2.51 9.70
C ALA A 347 -18.30 -2.49 10.01
N PRO A 348 -17.53 -1.49 9.56
CA PRO A 348 -16.09 -1.43 9.76
C PRO A 348 -15.67 -1.20 11.21
N THR A 349 -16.61 -0.83 12.08
CA THR A 349 -16.38 -0.37 13.47
C THR A 349 -15.60 -1.37 14.31
N LEU A 350 -15.82 -2.67 14.11
CA LEU A 350 -15.11 -3.70 14.87
C LEU A 350 -13.61 -3.69 14.54
N CYS A 351 -13.26 -3.70 13.24
CA CYS A 351 -11.87 -3.64 12.80
C CYS A 351 -11.20 -2.33 13.22
N LEU A 352 -11.89 -1.20 13.05
CA LEU A 352 -11.37 0.11 13.45
C LEU A 352 -11.13 0.18 14.96
N LYS A 353 -12.03 -0.34 15.80
CA LYS A 353 -11.86 -0.36 17.26
C LYS A 353 -10.61 -1.13 17.70
N VAL A 354 -10.31 -2.24 17.05
CA VAL A 354 -9.12 -3.06 17.36
C VAL A 354 -7.82 -2.33 16.98
N MET A 355 -7.81 -1.62 15.84
CA MET A 355 -6.62 -0.94 15.33
C MET A 355 -6.35 0.42 16.02
N ASN A 356 -7.39 1.13 16.41
CA ASN A 356 -7.33 2.51 16.89
C ASN A 356 -6.33 2.76 18.03
N PRO A 357 -6.22 1.95 19.10
CA PRO A 357 -5.29 2.21 20.17
C PRO A 357 -3.83 2.26 19.69
N SER A 358 -3.42 1.28 18.89
CA SER A 358 -2.07 1.19 18.36
C SER A 358 -1.75 2.32 17.38
N LEU A 359 -2.70 2.70 16.52
CA LEU A 359 -2.51 3.77 15.54
C LEU A 359 -2.48 5.16 16.19
N LYS A 360 -3.33 5.40 17.20
CA LYS A 360 -3.26 6.63 17.98
C LYS A 360 -1.91 6.76 18.71
N HIS A 361 -1.45 5.69 19.34
CA HIS A 361 -0.15 5.67 20.00
C HIS A 361 0.99 5.97 19.01
N LEU A 362 0.97 5.35 17.82
CA LEU A 362 1.97 5.59 16.77
C LEU A 362 1.99 7.07 16.35
N ILE A 363 0.83 7.66 16.05
CA ILE A 363 0.74 9.05 15.59
C ILE A 363 1.13 10.04 16.68
N VAL A 364 0.68 9.84 17.91
CA VAL A 364 1.05 10.73 19.05
C VAL A 364 2.56 10.65 19.30
N ALA A 365 3.14 9.45 19.33
CA ALA A 365 4.58 9.27 19.50
C ALA A 365 5.39 9.90 18.35
N PHE A 366 4.92 9.79 17.10
CA PHE A 366 5.52 10.43 15.95
C PHE A 366 5.47 11.96 16.06
N GLN A 367 4.29 12.52 16.30
CA GLN A 367 4.10 13.98 16.39
C GLN A 367 4.90 14.61 17.54
N SER A 368 4.99 13.95 18.70
CA SER A 368 5.76 14.44 19.84
C SER A 368 7.26 14.53 19.51
N ARG A 369 7.83 13.55 18.82
CA ARG A 369 9.25 13.57 18.43
C ARG A 369 9.55 14.67 17.41
N VAL A 370 8.72 14.79 16.37
CA VAL A 370 8.88 15.83 15.34
C VAL A 370 8.73 17.23 15.93
N SER A 371 7.78 17.47 16.86
CA SER A 371 7.56 18.79 17.46
C SER A 371 8.72 19.24 18.36
N VAL A 372 9.35 18.33 19.10
CA VAL A 372 10.52 18.62 19.92
C VAL A 372 11.68 19.13 19.04
N THR A 373 11.96 18.45 17.94
CA THR A 373 13.04 18.86 17.03
C THR A 373 12.79 20.20 16.38
N LEU A 374 11.57 20.46 15.91
CA LEU A 374 11.21 21.75 15.32
C LEU A 374 11.28 22.91 16.31
N SER A 375 11.05 22.66 17.60
CA SER A 375 11.20 23.68 18.66
C SER A 375 12.66 23.99 18.98
N ILE A 376 13.54 22.99 18.93
CA ILE A 376 14.99 23.14 19.12
C ILE A 376 15.59 23.96 17.96
N ASP A 377 15.23 23.63 16.72
CA ASP A 377 15.71 24.38 15.54
C ASP A 377 15.28 25.85 15.57
N LYS A 378 14.03 26.15 15.97
CA LYS A 378 13.56 27.53 16.10
C LYS A 378 14.35 28.33 17.18
N ASN A 379 14.74 27.66 18.26
CA ASN A 379 15.52 28.32 19.32
C ASN A 379 16.99 28.51 18.91
N LEU A 380 17.55 27.70 18.07
CA LEU A 380 18.91 27.84 17.54
C LEU A 380 19.03 28.97 16.49
N PHE A 381 17.95 29.34 15.82
CA PHE A 381 17.91 30.38 14.79
C PHE A 381 17.19 31.65 15.25
N SER A 382 16.74 31.75 16.53
CA SER A 382 16.29 33.02 17.09
C SER A 382 17.52 33.88 17.37
N PRO A 383 17.61 35.11 16.81
CA PRO A 383 18.72 35.99 17.13
C PRO A 383 18.70 36.25 18.65
N VAL A 384 19.82 35.93 19.29
CA VAL A 384 20.05 36.29 20.71
C VAL A 384 19.95 37.81 20.81
N ASN A 385 18.82 38.29 21.29
CA ASN A 385 18.66 39.69 21.68
C ASN A 385 19.52 39.97 22.94
N ASN A 386 20.84 40.02 22.76
CA ASN A 386 21.78 40.55 23.74
C ASN A 386 21.79 42.07 23.67
N ALA A 387 20.71 42.72 24.07
CA ALA A 387 20.61 44.16 24.11
C ALA A 387 19.90 44.70 25.38
N GLU A 388 20.04 44.02 26.52
CA GLU A 388 19.53 44.56 27.79
C GLU A 388 20.44 44.25 28.99
N SER A 389 21.75 44.51 28.90
CA SER A 389 22.61 44.46 30.07
C SER A 389 23.71 45.54 30.11
N LEU A 390 23.56 46.65 29.39
CA LEU A 390 24.58 47.73 29.44
C LEU A 390 24.00 49.14 29.73
N ASN A 391 22.87 49.27 30.42
CA ASN A 391 22.44 50.60 30.90
C ASN A 391 21.88 50.49 32.32
N GLY A 392 22.76 50.47 33.30
CA GLY A 392 22.39 50.43 34.71
C GLY A 392 23.54 50.73 35.66
N LYS A 393 24.40 51.72 35.32
CA LYS A 393 25.29 52.35 36.35
C LYS A 393 25.73 53.68 35.82
N SER A 394 25.13 54.74 36.28
CA SER A 394 25.79 55.97 36.71
C SER A 394 24.77 57.04 37.11
N THR A 395 25.07 57.56 38.16
CA THR A 395 24.78 58.80 38.84
C THR A 395 23.94 58.56 40.09
N GLY A 396 24.42 58.68 41.25
CA GLY A 396 25.53 59.41 41.88
C GLY A 396 25.09 60.78 42.30
N GLY A 397 25.05 61.04 43.57
CA GLY A 397 25.27 62.39 44.01
C GLY A 397 24.17 63.06 44.88
N SER A 398 24.46 63.03 46.17
CA SER A 398 24.51 64.23 47.07
C SER A 398 23.24 65.01 47.37
N GLN A 399 22.80 64.82 48.58
CA GLN A 399 22.77 65.80 49.70
C GLN A 399 22.04 67.14 49.45
N PRO A 400 21.62 67.83 50.50
CA PRO A 400 21.82 67.62 51.94
C PRO A 400 20.57 67.21 52.71
#